data_862772fc6f778baee55e6c8c06b1e70f
#
_entry.id   862772fc6f778baee55e6c8c06b1e70f
#
_cell.length_a   1.000
_cell.length_b   1.000
_cell.length_c   1.000
_cell.angle_alpha   90.00
_cell.angle_beta   90.00
_cell.angle_gamma   90.00
#
_symmetry.space_group_name_H-M   'P 1'
#
loop_
_entity.id
_entity.type
_entity.pdbx_description
1 polymer ?
#
loop_
_entity_poly.entity_id
_entity_poly.type
_entity_poly.pdbx_seq_one_letter_code
_entity_poly.pdbx_strand_id
1 'polypeptide(L)'
;MSVQILHSCPCGGDDSMADKTGGKKKNTVQVKKVALYGLLVALALVLSYVEAQVPAFFVMPGMKLGLTNVVVLIALTRMGYKDALVINILRIVIVGFTFSNTFSMLYSLAGGMLSWLAMSLLKRTGRFGLVGISVAGGVFHNLGQIIAAAMLVSIGSLLYYLPFLLVSGTAAGVMIGFISAMVVKRLPRDYSA
;
A
#
# COMPACT_ATOMS: atom_id res chain seq x y z
N MET A 1 61.38 46.98 19.89
CA MET A 1 62.05 46.44 18.72
C MET A 1 61.65 44.99 18.61
N SER A 2 60.78 44.71 17.67
CA SER A 2 59.94 43.62 17.72
C SER A 2 59.62 42.98 16.40
N VAL A 3 59.68 41.80 16.21
CA VAL A 3 59.44 41.16 14.93
C VAL A 3 58.23 40.25 15.07
N GLN A 4 57.18 40.59 14.33
CA GLN A 4 56.08 39.76 14.03
C GLN A 4 56.46 38.60 13.10
N ILE A 5 56.08 37.40 13.40
CA ILE A 5 56.12 36.32 12.45
C ILE A 5 54.65 35.83 12.27
N LEU A 6 54.12 36.21 11.11
CA LEU A 6 52.88 35.64 10.57
C LEU A 6 53.13 34.16 10.19
N HIS A 7 52.40 33.24 10.78
CA HIS A 7 52.20 31.93 10.22
C HIS A 7 50.78 31.83 9.66
N SER A 8 50.69 32.04 8.35
CA SER A 8 49.56 31.63 7.55
C SER A 8 49.55 30.10 7.44
N CYS A 9 48.57 29.44 8.04
CA CYS A 9 48.22 28.08 7.67
C CYS A 9 47.14 28.14 6.59
N PRO A 10 47.35 27.61 5.39
CA PRO A 10 46.29 27.34 4.44
C PRO A 10 45.67 25.98 4.78
N CYS A 11 44.65 25.97 5.60
CA CYS A 11 43.78 24.80 5.72
C CYS A 11 42.86 24.75 4.51
N GLY A 12 43.42 24.36 3.36
CA GLY A 12 42.68 23.78 2.26
C GLY A 12 42.54 22.29 2.54
N GLY A 13 41.46 21.90 3.11
CA GLY A 13 41.19 20.49 3.48
C GLY A 13 39.73 20.18 3.41
N ASP A 14 39.37 19.41 2.41
CA ASP A 14 38.39 18.36 2.44
C ASP A 14 36.88 18.66 2.35
N ASP A 15 36.48 19.54 1.48
CA ASP A 15 35.06 19.54 1.03
C ASP A 15 34.71 18.37 0.10
N SER A 16 35.74 17.63 -0.39
CA SER A 16 35.49 16.49 -1.30
C SER A 16 35.10 15.19 -0.61
N MET A 17 35.34 15.03 0.69
CA MET A 17 34.93 13.85 1.43
C MET A 17 33.46 13.88 1.91
N ALA A 18 32.95 15.08 2.20
CA ALA A 18 31.54 15.22 2.61
C ALA A 18 30.54 14.90 1.49
N ASP A 19 30.88 15.25 0.25
CA ASP A 19 30.02 14.97 -0.92
C ASP A 19 29.96 13.48 -1.28
N LYS A 20 31.06 12.75 -1.17
CA LYS A 20 31.10 11.30 -1.44
C LYS A 20 30.30 10.48 -0.44
N THR A 21 30.22 10.89 0.82
CA THR A 21 29.42 10.20 1.86
C THR A 21 27.94 10.48 1.70
N GLY A 22 27.53 11.66 1.31
CA GLY A 22 26.14 12.02 1.02
C GLY A 22 25.57 11.25 -0.16
N GLY A 23 26.31 11.13 -1.25
CA GLY A 23 25.92 10.37 -2.43
C GLY A 23 25.75 8.87 -2.16
N LYS A 24 26.67 8.26 -1.41
CA LYS A 24 26.62 6.83 -1.06
C LYS A 24 25.43 6.50 -0.16
N LYS A 25 25.11 7.38 0.80
CA LYS A 25 23.97 7.20 1.70
C LYS A 25 22.64 7.32 0.94
N LYS A 26 22.55 8.28 0.01
CA LYS A 26 21.36 8.49 -0.83
C LYS A 26 21.10 7.30 -1.76
N ASN A 27 22.14 6.76 -2.39
CA ASN A 27 22.04 5.56 -3.23
C ASN A 27 21.61 4.33 -2.44
N THR A 28 22.12 4.13 -1.22
CA THR A 28 21.72 2.99 -0.36
C THR A 28 20.24 3.07 0.05
N VAL A 29 19.71 4.25 0.32
CA VAL A 29 18.28 4.44 0.64
C VAL A 29 17.41 4.14 -0.58
N GLN A 30 17.82 4.58 -1.76
CA GLN A 30 17.12 4.31 -3.02
C GLN A 30 17.05 2.80 -3.32
N VAL A 31 18.17 2.09 -3.20
CA VAL A 31 18.23 0.63 -3.43
C VAL A 31 17.31 -0.11 -2.45
N LYS A 32 17.32 0.25 -1.17
CA LYS A 32 16.43 -0.35 -0.17
C LYS A 32 14.94 -0.07 -0.49
N LYS A 33 14.63 1.12 -0.96
CA LYS A 33 13.26 1.49 -1.35
C LYS A 33 12.80 0.65 -2.54
N VAL A 34 13.61 0.50 -3.57
CA VAL A 34 13.31 -0.34 -4.75
C VAL A 34 13.14 -1.80 -4.36
N ALA A 35 14.01 -2.33 -3.50
CA ALA A 35 13.89 -3.71 -3.00
C ALA A 35 12.58 -3.93 -2.23
N LEU A 36 12.17 -2.96 -1.41
CA LEU A 36 10.89 -3.01 -0.69
C LEU A 36 9.69 -2.95 -1.65
N TYR A 37 9.75 -2.15 -2.71
CA TYR A 37 8.73 -2.15 -3.77
C TYR A 37 8.58 -3.53 -4.40
N GLY A 38 9.69 -4.13 -4.82
CA GLY A 38 9.68 -5.46 -5.43
C GLY A 38 9.10 -6.52 -4.48
N LEU A 39 9.49 -6.49 -3.21
CA LEU A 39 8.97 -7.41 -2.18
C LEU A 39 7.46 -7.22 -1.97
N LEU A 40 6.99 -5.99 -1.84
CA LEU A 40 5.57 -5.71 -1.62
C LEU A 40 4.71 -6.07 -2.84
N VAL A 41 5.20 -5.81 -4.05
CA VAL A 41 4.50 -6.23 -5.28
C VAL A 41 4.45 -7.75 -5.37
N ALA A 42 5.55 -8.45 -5.13
CA ALA A 42 5.59 -9.92 -5.14
C ALA A 42 4.61 -10.50 -4.10
N LEU A 43 4.59 -9.96 -2.88
CA LEU A 43 3.65 -10.37 -1.84
C LEU A 43 2.19 -10.10 -2.27
N ALA A 44 1.93 -8.97 -2.91
CA ALA A 44 0.60 -8.64 -3.42
C ALA A 44 0.14 -9.63 -4.50
N LEU A 45 1.05 -10.07 -5.39
CA LEU A 45 0.75 -11.06 -6.41
C LEU A 45 0.42 -12.43 -5.79
N VAL A 46 1.21 -12.89 -4.82
CA VAL A 46 0.96 -14.15 -4.10
C VAL A 46 -0.40 -14.10 -3.38
N LEU A 47 -0.69 -13.02 -2.63
CA LEU A 47 -1.97 -12.87 -1.95
C LEU A 47 -3.14 -12.81 -2.94
N SER A 48 -2.98 -12.14 -4.07
CA SER A 48 -4.00 -12.08 -5.12
C SER A 48 -4.24 -13.45 -5.76
N TYR A 49 -3.18 -14.25 -5.94
CA TYR A 49 -3.29 -15.62 -6.43
C TYR A 49 -4.04 -16.51 -5.42
N VAL A 50 -3.67 -16.44 -4.14
CA VAL A 50 -4.38 -17.18 -3.07
C VAL A 50 -5.86 -16.76 -3.03
N GLU A 51 -6.14 -15.48 -3.12
CA GLU A 51 -7.51 -14.95 -3.15
C GLU A 51 -8.30 -15.44 -4.36
N ALA A 52 -7.65 -15.60 -5.51
CA ALA A 52 -8.27 -16.14 -6.72
C ALA A 52 -8.61 -17.64 -6.62
N GLN A 53 -7.90 -18.39 -5.77
CA GLN A 53 -8.16 -19.82 -5.52
C GLN A 53 -9.32 -20.05 -4.53
N VAL A 54 -9.64 -19.04 -3.71
CA VAL A 54 -10.80 -19.14 -2.81
C VAL A 54 -12.06 -19.01 -3.65
N PRO A 55 -12.86 -20.09 -3.79
CA PRO A 55 -14.09 -20.01 -4.57
C PRO A 55 -14.99 -18.93 -3.96
N ALA A 56 -15.49 -18.05 -4.80
CA ALA A 56 -16.44 -17.02 -4.39
C ALA A 56 -17.83 -17.63 -4.10
N PHE A 57 -17.88 -18.61 -3.19
CA PHE A 57 -19.11 -19.32 -2.83
C PHE A 57 -20.20 -18.41 -2.24
N PHE A 58 -19.82 -17.23 -1.77
CA PHE A 58 -20.70 -16.39 -0.97
C PHE A 58 -21.13 -15.09 -1.64
N VAL A 59 -20.51 -14.74 -2.79
CA VAL A 59 -20.79 -13.45 -3.44
C VAL A 59 -20.74 -13.63 -4.97
N MET A 60 -20.71 -12.59 -5.75
CA MET A 60 -20.65 -12.67 -7.20
C MET A 60 -19.29 -13.17 -7.72
N PRO A 61 -19.25 -13.91 -8.85
CA PRO A 61 -18.02 -14.28 -9.52
C PRO A 61 -17.16 -13.03 -9.84
N GLY A 62 -15.90 -13.06 -9.41
CA GLY A 62 -14.96 -11.96 -9.65
C GLY A 62 -14.83 -10.94 -8.51
N MET A 63 -15.68 -10.98 -7.49
CA MET A 63 -15.49 -10.20 -6.26
C MET A 63 -14.41 -10.84 -5.38
N LYS A 64 -13.59 -9.98 -4.75
CA LYS A 64 -12.44 -10.39 -3.93
C LYS A 64 -12.58 -9.86 -2.50
N LEU A 65 -12.10 -10.67 -1.52
CA LEU A 65 -12.12 -10.29 -0.10
C LEU A 65 -11.22 -9.10 0.25
N GLY A 66 -10.27 -8.78 -0.64
CA GLY A 66 -9.36 -7.66 -0.43
C GLY A 66 -8.17 -7.98 0.47
N LEU A 67 -7.72 -9.24 0.55
CA LEU A 67 -6.52 -9.62 1.31
C LEU A 67 -5.30 -8.80 0.92
N THR A 68 -5.19 -8.41 -0.33
CA THR A 68 -4.12 -7.56 -0.85
C THR A 68 -4.10 -6.16 -0.26
N ASN A 69 -5.15 -5.69 0.42
CA ASN A 69 -5.14 -4.43 1.16
C ASN A 69 -4.10 -4.41 2.29
N VAL A 70 -3.64 -5.59 2.79
CA VAL A 70 -2.47 -5.71 3.70
C VAL A 70 -1.28 -4.96 3.10
N VAL A 71 -0.96 -5.25 1.84
CA VAL A 71 0.21 -4.67 1.16
C VAL A 71 0.05 -3.17 0.97
N VAL A 72 -1.14 -2.73 0.57
CA VAL A 72 -1.44 -1.30 0.39
C VAL A 72 -1.32 -0.55 1.72
N LEU A 73 -1.80 -1.14 2.82
CA LEU A 73 -1.71 -0.55 4.15
C LEU A 73 -0.25 -0.47 4.66
N ILE A 74 0.56 -1.52 4.44
CA ILE A 74 2.00 -1.52 4.77
C ILE A 74 2.73 -0.45 3.94
N ALA A 75 2.49 -0.40 2.63
CA ALA A 75 3.06 0.62 1.75
C ALA A 75 2.65 2.03 2.19
N LEU A 76 1.37 2.24 2.49
CA LEU A 76 0.84 3.51 2.95
C LEU A 76 1.52 3.97 4.25
N THR A 77 1.80 3.04 5.18
CA THR A 77 2.39 3.38 6.49
C THR A 77 3.89 3.60 6.42
N ARG A 78 4.61 2.91 5.54
CA ARG A 78 6.08 2.91 5.47
C ARG A 78 6.68 3.74 4.34
N MET A 79 5.99 3.83 3.21
CA MET A 79 6.52 4.50 2.01
C MET A 79 5.78 5.81 1.69
N GLY A 80 4.51 5.90 2.04
CA GLY A 80 3.71 7.10 1.82
C GLY A 80 2.53 6.89 0.86
N TYR A 81 1.76 7.96 0.65
CA TYR A 81 0.50 7.91 -0.10
C TYR A 81 0.69 7.58 -1.58
N LYS A 82 1.68 8.22 -2.22
CA LYS A 82 1.96 8.04 -3.65
C LYS A 82 2.48 6.64 -3.95
N ASP A 83 3.40 6.17 -3.12
CA ASP A 83 4.02 4.85 -3.27
C ASP A 83 2.97 3.74 -3.09
N ALA A 84 2.09 3.88 -2.10
CA ALA A 84 0.97 2.95 -1.89
C ALA A 84 -0.01 2.92 -3.07
N LEU A 85 -0.28 4.08 -3.70
CA LEU A 85 -1.11 4.14 -4.89
C LEU A 85 -0.47 3.42 -6.07
N VAL A 86 0.81 3.67 -6.32
CA VAL A 86 1.55 3.02 -7.41
C VAL A 86 1.56 1.50 -7.23
N ILE A 87 1.85 1.00 -6.03
CA ILE A 87 1.83 -0.44 -5.72
C ILE A 87 0.42 -1.00 -5.93
N ASN A 88 -0.62 -0.28 -5.50
CA ASN A 88 -2.01 -0.71 -5.66
C ASN A 88 -2.41 -0.82 -7.14
N ILE A 89 -2.09 0.16 -7.98
CA ILE A 89 -2.37 0.14 -9.41
C ILE A 89 -1.57 -0.98 -10.10
N LEU A 90 -0.27 -1.03 -9.82
CA LEU A 90 0.62 -2.01 -10.44
C LEU A 90 0.15 -3.45 -10.18
N ARG A 91 -0.22 -3.79 -8.94
CA ARG A 91 -0.76 -5.11 -8.62
C ARG A 91 -2.06 -5.40 -9.37
N ILE A 92 -2.98 -4.42 -9.47
CA ILE A 92 -4.27 -4.61 -10.13
C ILE A 92 -4.06 -4.91 -11.61
N VAL A 93 -3.16 -4.16 -12.25
CA VAL A 93 -2.83 -4.35 -13.67
C VAL A 93 -2.20 -5.74 -13.89
N ILE A 94 -1.17 -6.09 -13.13
CA ILE A 94 -0.47 -7.38 -13.30
C ILE A 94 -1.44 -8.54 -13.05
N VAL A 95 -2.20 -8.51 -11.93
CA VAL A 95 -3.15 -9.58 -11.59
C VAL A 95 -4.30 -9.65 -12.62
N GLY A 96 -4.76 -8.49 -13.09
CA GLY A 96 -5.81 -8.38 -14.10
C GLY A 96 -5.44 -9.10 -15.41
N PHE A 97 -4.22 -8.89 -15.86
CA PHE A 97 -3.72 -9.53 -17.09
C PHE A 97 -3.28 -10.99 -16.91
N THR A 98 -2.86 -11.39 -15.69
CA THR A 98 -2.26 -12.72 -15.47
C THR A 98 -3.29 -13.76 -15.03
N PHE A 99 -4.16 -13.43 -14.10
CA PHE A 99 -5.02 -14.42 -13.40
C PHE A 99 -6.51 -14.06 -13.42
N SER A 100 -6.88 -12.93 -14.02
CA SER A 100 -8.23 -12.40 -13.87
C SER A 100 -8.89 -12.15 -15.22
N ASN A 101 -10.20 -11.90 -15.19
CA ASN A 101 -10.94 -11.41 -16.35
C ASN A 101 -11.14 -9.88 -16.25
N THR A 102 -11.53 -9.27 -17.36
CA THR A 102 -11.74 -7.81 -17.45
C THR A 102 -12.73 -7.28 -16.41
N PHE A 103 -13.79 -8.01 -16.11
CA PHE A 103 -14.77 -7.61 -15.10
C PHE A 103 -14.17 -7.60 -13.69
N SER A 104 -13.44 -8.66 -13.33
CA SER A 104 -12.76 -8.75 -12.04
C SER A 104 -11.66 -7.68 -11.89
N MET A 105 -11.00 -7.30 -12.97
CA MET A 105 -10.05 -6.19 -12.99
C MET A 105 -10.75 -4.87 -12.69
N LEU A 106 -11.92 -4.62 -13.31
CA LEU A 106 -12.70 -3.40 -13.08
C LEU A 106 -13.20 -3.29 -11.63
N TYR A 107 -13.71 -4.42 -11.06
CA TYR A 107 -14.11 -4.47 -9.66
C TYR A 107 -12.92 -4.22 -8.72
N SER A 108 -11.77 -4.82 -9.02
CA SER A 108 -10.55 -4.62 -8.23
C SER A 108 -10.03 -3.19 -8.31
N LEU A 109 -10.18 -2.53 -9.47
CA LEU A 109 -9.78 -1.13 -9.64
C LEU A 109 -10.67 -0.20 -8.80
N ALA A 110 -11.99 -0.33 -8.93
CA ALA A 110 -12.93 0.49 -8.16
C ALA A 110 -12.77 0.26 -6.65
N GLY A 111 -12.74 -1.01 -6.20
CA GLY A 111 -12.54 -1.35 -4.81
C GLY A 111 -11.18 -0.91 -4.27
N GLY A 112 -10.11 -1.14 -5.02
CA GLY A 112 -8.75 -0.77 -4.63
C GLY A 112 -8.53 0.74 -4.53
N MET A 113 -9.08 1.52 -5.46
CA MET A 113 -9.01 2.99 -5.45
C MET A 113 -9.80 3.57 -4.28
N LEU A 114 -11.02 3.10 -4.05
CA LEU A 114 -11.87 3.59 -2.96
C LEU A 114 -11.28 3.22 -1.59
N SER A 115 -10.76 2.00 -1.46
CA SER A 115 -10.04 1.55 -0.26
C SER A 115 -8.80 2.40 0.03
N TRP A 116 -7.96 2.63 -0.99
CA TRP A 116 -6.77 3.47 -0.84
C TRP A 116 -7.12 4.90 -0.42
N LEU A 117 -8.16 5.47 -1.02
CA LEU A 117 -8.64 6.82 -0.68
C LEU A 117 -9.10 6.90 0.77
N ALA A 118 -9.95 5.96 1.21
CA ALA A 118 -10.45 5.89 2.58
C ALA A 118 -9.31 5.74 3.59
N MET A 119 -8.39 4.78 3.38
CA MET A 119 -7.24 4.58 4.25
C MET A 119 -6.33 5.81 4.30
N SER A 120 -6.12 6.48 3.16
CA SER A 120 -5.30 7.68 3.06
C SER A 120 -5.90 8.85 3.83
N LEU A 121 -7.22 9.06 3.71
CA LEU A 121 -7.94 10.11 4.44
C LEU A 121 -7.92 9.85 5.96
N LEU A 122 -8.23 8.63 6.39
CA LEU A 122 -8.20 8.28 7.81
C LEU A 122 -6.80 8.39 8.41
N LYS A 123 -5.77 7.97 7.67
CA LYS A 123 -4.38 8.16 8.12
C LYS A 123 -4.02 9.64 8.31
N ARG A 124 -4.52 10.53 7.44
CA ARG A 124 -4.27 11.98 7.57
C ARG A 124 -4.87 12.57 8.84
N THR A 125 -5.99 12.06 9.32
CA THR A 125 -6.63 12.58 10.56
C THR A 125 -5.80 12.27 11.82
N GLY A 126 -4.93 11.26 11.78
CA GLY A 126 -4.09 10.85 12.91
C GLY A 126 -4.83 10.28 14.12
N ARG A 127 -6.16 10.20 14.06
CA ARG A 127 -7.03 9.77 15.18
C ARG A 127 -7.26 8.27 15.22
N PHE A 128 -7.02 7.56 14.12
CA PHE A 128 -7.33 6.14 13.98
C PHE A 128 -6.06 5.29 14.08
N GLY A 129 -6.15 4.22 14.86
CA GLY A 129 -5.11 3.18 14.87
C GLY A 129 -5.07 2.41 13.56
N LEU A 130 -3.99 1.66 13.33
CA LEU A 130 -3.76 0.90 12.11
C LEU A 130 -4.89 -0.06 11.78
N VAL A 131 -5.48 -0.69 12.81
CA VAL A 131 -6.63 -1.61 12.67
C VAL A 131 -7.86 -0.85 12.18
N GLY A 132 -8.16 0.33 12.74
CA GLY A 132 -9.31 1.15 12.30
C GLY A 132 -9.18 1.60 10.83
N ILE A 133 -7.96 1.99 10.41
CA ILE A 133 -7.66 2.34 9.02
C ILE A 133 -7.87 1.12 8.10
N SER A 134 -7.46 -0.06 8.56
CA SER A 134 -7.63 -1.32 7.82
C SER A 134 -9.09 -1.71 7.65
N VAL A 135 -9.89 -1.60 8.71
CA VAL A 135 -11.34 -1.89 8.67
C VAL A 135 -12.03 -0.98 7.66
N ALA A 136 -11.76 0.30 7.71
CA ALA A 136 -12.27 1.23 6.71
C ALA A 136 -11.83 0.81 5.29
N GLY A 137 -10.55 0.45 5.12
CA GLY A 137 -10.04 -0.08 3.85
C GLY A 137 -10.83 -1.27 3.33
N GLY A 138 -11.13 -2.26 4.18
CA GLY A 138 -11.92 -3.44 3.82
C GLY A 138 -13.37 -3.11 3.44
N VAL A 139 -14.04 -2.30 4.24
CA VAL A 139 -15.42 -1.85 3.99
C VAL A 139 -15.52 -1.06 2.68
N PHE A 140 -14.65 -0.08 2.48
CA PHE A 140 -14.64 0.75 1.27
C PHE A 140 -14.18 -0.04 0.04
N HIS A 141 -13.35 -1.07 0.20
CA HIS A 141 -12.99 -1.98 -0.88
C HIS A 141 -14.23 -2.70 -1.41
N ASN A 142 -15.00 -3.33 -0.53
CA ASN A 142 -16.22 -4.03 -0.91
C ASN A 142 -17.29 -3.08 -1.47
N LEU A 143 -17.42 -1.88 -0.88
CA LEU A 143 -18.31 -0.86 -1.39
C LEU A 143 -17.96 -0.44 -2.82
N GLY A 144 -16.67 -0.24 -3.12
CA GLY A 144 -16.19 0.08 -4.47
C GLY A 144 -16.47 -1.03 -5.48
N GLN A 145 -16.35 -2.29 -5.06
CA GLN A 145 -16.71 -3.44 -5.90
C GLN A 145 -18.20 -3.48 -6.21
N ILE A 146 -19.06 -3.23 -5.21
CA ILE A 146 -20.53 -3.17 -5.41
C ILE A 146 -20.91 -2.04 -6.36
N ILE A 147 -20.32 -0.85 -6.20
CA ILE A 147 -20.58 0.28 -7.10
C ILE A 147 -20.22 -0.08 -8.54
N ALA A 148 -19.07 -0.69 -8.75
CA ALA A 148 -18.68 -1.14 -10.09
C ALA A 148 -19.59 -2.24 -10.63
N ALA A 149 -20.01 -3.18 -9.79
CA ALA A 149 -20.95 -4.24 -10.16
C ALA A 149 -22.34 -3.69 -10.50
N ALA A 150 -22.82 -2.68 -9.76
CA ALA A 150 -24.10 -2.02 -9.99
C ALA A 150 -24.19 -1.29 -11.35
N MET A 151 -23.04 -0.88 -11.89
CA MET A 151 -22.97 -0.30 -13.25
C MET A 151 -23.09 -1.34 -14.36
N LEU A 152 -22.87 -2.62 -14.05
CA LEU A 152 -22.81 -3.70 -15.02
C LEU A 152 -24.01 -4.67 -14.94
N VAL A 153 -24.67 -4.74 -13.78
CA VAL A 153 -25.75 -5.68 -13.48
C VAL A 153 -26.90 -4.94 -12.79
N SER A 154 -28.12 -5.46 -12.87
CA SER A 154 -29.32 -4.89 -12.23
C SER A 154 -29.12 -4.71 -10.71
N ILE A 155 -29.36 -3.52 -10.21
CA ILE A 155 -29.13 -3.09 -8.82
C ILE A 155 -29.92 -3.93 -7.80
N GLY A 156 -31.11 -4.42 -8.15
CA GLY A 156 -32.01 -5.11 -7.22
C GLY A 156 -31.39 -6.33 -6.54
N SER A 157 -30.65 -7.14 -7.29
CA SER A 157 -30.02 -8.36 -6.76
C SER A 157 -28.82 -8.06 -5.86
N LEU A 158 -28.12 -6.94 -6.10
CA LEU A 158 -26.92 -6.59 -5.35
C LEU A 158 -27.19 -6.07 -3.94
N LEU A 159 -28.34 -5.42 -3.71
CA LEU A 159 -28.69 -4.89 -2.40
C LEU A 159 -28.82 -5.98 -1.33
N TYR A 160 -29.23 -7.19 -1.70
CA TYR A 160 -29.30 -8.33 -0.77
C TYR A 160 -27.90 -8.78 -0.28
N TYR A 161 -26.86 -8.59 -1.09
CA TYR A 161 -25.48 -8.98 -0.74
C TYR A 161 -24.74 -7.90 0.05
N LEU A 162 -25.24 -6.66 0.05
CA LEU A 162 -24.57 -5.52 0.69
C LEU A 162 -24.30 -5.74 2.19
N PRO A 163 -25.25 -6.18 3.03
CA PRO A 163 -24.97 -6.40 4.46
C PRO A 163 -23.88 -7.46 4.67
N PHE A 164 -23.94 -8.54 3.89
CA PHE A 164 -22.95 -9.61 3.98
C PHE A 164 -21.54 -9.13 3.59
N LEU A 165 -21.43 -8.32 2.54
CA LEU A 165 -20.14 -7.75 2.12
C LEU A 165 -19.59 -6.75 3.13
N LEU A 166 -20.43 -5.97 3.80
CA LEU A 166 -19.99 -5.06 4.85
C LEU A 166 -19.44 -5.82 6.06
N VAL A 167 -20.11 -6.89 6.47
CA VAL A 167 -19.64 -7.75 7.57
C VAL A 167 -18.33 -8.44 7.19
N SER A 168 -18.26 -9.04 5.99
CA SER A 168 -17.04 -9.71 5.51
C SER A 168 -15.87 -8.73 5.35
N GLY A 169 -16.12 -7.53 4.82
CA GLY A 169 -15.12 -6.46 4.70
C GLY A 169 -14.60 -5.97 6.04
N THR A 170 -15.49 -5.88 7.04
CA THR A 170 -15.10 -5.55 8.42
C THR A 170 -14.24 -6.64 9.03
N ALA A 171 -14.67 -7.90 8.93
CA ALA A 171 -13.92 -9.05 9.46
C ALA A 171 -12.53 -9.17 8.80
N ALA A 172 -12.49 -9.12 7.47
CA ALA A 172 -11.23 -9.10 6.72
C ALA A 172 -10.35 -7.90 7.11
N GLY A 173 -10.93 -6.72 7.24
CA GLY A 173 -10.24 -5.50 7.65
C GLY A 173 -9.62 -5.60 9.04
N VAL A 174 -10.28 -6.23 10.00
CA VAL A 174 -9.72 -6.50 11.34
C VAL A 174 -8.53 -7.44 11.25
N MET A 175 -8.65 -8.57 10.56
CA MET A 175 -7.56 -9.53 10.37
C MET A 175 -6.35 -8.87 9.68
N ILE A 176 -6.60 -8.16 8.59
CA ILE A 176 -5.60 -7.42 7.83
C ILE A 176 -4.90 -6.38 8.71
N GLY A 177 -5.66 -5.67 9.56
CA GLY A 177 -5.13 -4.67 10.47
C GLY A 177 -4.17 -5.26 11.50
N PHE A 178 -4.50 -6.42 12.08
CA PHE A 178 -3.62 -7.12 13.02
C PHE A 178 -2.34 -7.61 12.34
N ILE A 179 -2.46 -8.25 11.18
CA ILE A 179 -1.30 -8.73 10.40
C ILE A 179 -0.40 -7.56 10.02
N SER A 180 -0.98 -6.48 9.50
CA SER A 180 -0.22 -5.29 9.13
C SER A 180 0.46 -4.65 10.33
N ALA A 181 -0.18 -4.61 11.50
CA ALA A 181 0.42 -4.07 12.72
C ALA A 181 1.63 -4.88 13.18
N MET A 182 1.57 -6.21 13.08
CA MET A 182 2.71 -7.08 13.37
C MET A 182 3.87 -6.87 12.40
N VAL A 183 3.58 -6.82 11.11
CA VAL A 183 4.59 -6.62 10.06
C VAL A 183 5.22 -5.23 10.16
N VAL A 184 4.40 -4.20 10.32
CA VAL A 184 4.88 -2.81 10.44
C VAL A 184 5.80 -2.62 11.65
N LYS A 185 5.59 -3.31 12.77
CA LYS A 185 6.50 -3.27 13.93
C LYS A 185 7.90 -3.83 13.62
N ARG A 186 8.02 -4.74 12.67
CA ARG A 186 9.28 -5.40 12.28
C ARG A 186 10.04 -4.65 11.19
N LEU A 187 9.35 -3.82 10.42
CA LEU A 187 9.97 -3.06 9.33
C LEU A 187 10.63 -1.76 9.84
N PRO A 188 11.82 -1.40 9.35
CA PRO A 188 12.47 -0.12 9.65
C PRO A 188 11.61 1.08 9.27
N ARG A 189 11.79 2.21 9.98
CA ARG A 189 10.98 3.44 9.76
C ARG A 189 11.44 4.32 8.59
N ASP A 190 12.58 4.05 8.00
CA ASP A 190 13.35 4.99 7.19
C ASP A 190 13.06 4.97 5.67
N TYR A 191 11.84 4.64 5.26
CA TYR A 191 11.49 4.61 3.83
C TYR A 191 10.59 5.76 3.36
N SER A 192 10.13 6.65 4.27
CA SER A 192 9.42 7.87 3.91
C SER A 192 10.41 9.00 3.71
N ALA A 193 10.72 9.30 2.45
CA ALA A 193 11.36 10.53 2.07
C ALA A 193 10.29 11.58 1.77
#